data_b55e24359ccb12f119b7c2ac80e559fe
#
_entry.id   b55e24359ccb12f119b7c2ac80e559fe
#
_cell.length_a   1.000
_cell.length_b   1.000
_cell.length_c   1.000
_cell.angle_alpha   90.00
_cell.angle_beta   90.00
_cell.angle_gamma   90.00
#
_symmetry.space_group_name_H-M   'P 1'
#
loop_
_entity.id
_entity.type
_entity.pdbx_description
1 polymer ?
#
loop_
_entity_poly.entity_id
_entity_poly.type
_entity_poly.pdbx_seq_one_letter_code
_entity_poly.pdbx_strand_id
1 'polypeptide(L)' 'MCIRDRDKDAFRIMGLEFSADWSIVQKKFKTLVKKFHPDRNSGNKQFEDKLKKITLAYSHLKLIMIRK' A
#
# COMPACT_ATOMS: atom_id res chain seq x y z
N MET A 1 -6.80 16.73 -13.63
CA MET A 1 -5.84 15.65 -13.88
C MET A 1 -6.48 14.32 -13.55
N CYS A 2 -6.55 13.41 -14.51
CA CYS A 2 -7.23 12.14 -14.30
C CYS A 2 -6.33 11.15 -13.56
N ILE A 3 -6.87 10.53 -12.52
CA ILE A 3 -6.18 9.48 -11.79
C ILE A 3 -6.31 8.20 -12.62
N ARG A 4 -5.19 7.56 -12.90
CA ARG A 4 -5.19 6.32 -13.66
C ARG A 4 -5.79 5.19 -12.83
N ASP A 5 -6.34 4.17 -13.51
CA ASP A 5 -6.94 3.04 -12.83
C ASP A 5 -5.96 2.36 -11.86
N ARG A 6 -4.69 2.29 -12.26
CA ARG A 6 -3.66 1.68 -11.40
C ARG A 6 -3.47 2.46 -10.11
N ASP A 7 -3.53 3.80 -10.20
CA ASP A 7 -3.41 4.64 -9.01
C ASP A 7 -4.57 4.39 -8.06
N LYS A 8 -5.79 4.30 -8.61
CA LYS A 8 -6.98 3.99 -7.82
C LYS A 8 -6.84 2.64 -7.14
N ASP A 9 -6.37 1.64 -7.88
CA ASP A 9 -6.17 0.30 -7.32
C ASP A 9 -5.16 0.32 -6.18
N ALA A 10 -4.07 1.07 -6.34
CA ALA A 10 -3.06 1.18 -5.30
C ALA A 10 -3.65 1.75 -4.01
N PHE A 11 -4.43 2.84 -4.13
CA PHE A 11 -5.11 3.42 -2.96
C PHE A 11 -6.10 2.44 -2.36
N ARG A 12 -6.85 1.74 -3.20
CA ARG A 12 -7.84 0.77 -2.73
C ARG A 12 -7.17 -0.40 -1.99
N ILE A 13 -6.07 -0.91 -2.52
CA ILE A 13 -5.34 -2.01 -1.89
C ILE A 13 -4.89 -1.62 -0.50
N MET A 14 -4.46 -0.37 -0.32
CA MET A 14 -4.02 0.14 0.97
C MET A 14 -5.18 0.61 1.85
N GLY A 15 -6.40 0.64 1.30
CA GLY A 15 -7.56 1.11 2.04
C GLY A 15 -7.56 2.61 2.25
N LEU A 16 -7.00 3.36 1.31
CA LEU A 16 -6.91 4.81 1.40
C LEU A 16 -7.82 5.49 0.38
N GLU A 17 -8.10 6.77 0.62
CA GLU A 17 -8.83 7.59 -0.35
C GLU A 17 -7.87 8.13 -1.40
N PHE A 18 -8.42 8.50 -2.56
CA PHE A 18 -7.62 9.02 -3.68
C PHE A 18 -6.90 10.32 -3.33
N SER A 19 -7.43 11.06 -2.38
CA SER A 19 -6.86 12.34 -1.96
C SER A 19 -5.90 12.21 -0.79
N ALA A 20 -5.57 11.00 -0.37
CA ALA A 20 -4.69 10.77 0.76
C ALA A 20 -3.30 11.33 0.48
N ASP A 21 -2.73 12.03 1.46
CA ASP A 21 -1.38 12.57 1.36
C ASP A 21 -0.34 11.47 1.52
N TRP A 22 0.88 11.75 1.07
CA TRP A 22 1.99 10.82 1.21
C TRP A 22 2.21 10.43 2.67
N SER A 23 2.06 11.38 3.59
CA SER A 23 2.17 11.10 5.02
C SER A 23 1.18 10.03 5.46
N ILE A 24 -0.07 10.13 4.99
CA ILE A 24 -1.11 9.16 5.31
C ILE A 24 -0.76 7.81 4.70
N VAL A 25 -0.26 7.81 3.47
CA VAL A 25 0.15 6.57 2.80
C VAL A 25 1.25 5.87 3.59
N GLN A 26 2.25 6.63 4.04
CA GLN A 26 3.34 6.07 4.83
C GLN A 26 2.85 5.47 6.15
N LYS A 27 1.99 6.19 6.85
CA LYS A 27 1.44 5.70 8.12
C LYS A 27 0.65 4.41 7.90
N LYS A 28 -0.19 4.41 6.89
CA LYS A 28 -0.99 3.23 6.59
C LYS A 28 -0.11 2.04 6.23
N PHE A 29 0.92 2.28 5.43
CA PHE A 29 1.84 1.22 5.05
C PHE A 29 2.52 0.61 6.28
N LYS A 30 3.02 1.44 7.17
CA LYS A 30 3.66 0.97 8.39
C LYS A 30 2.70 0.14 9.24
N THR A 31 1.46 0.62 9.38
CA THR A 31 0.44 -0.09 10.14
C THR A 31 0.16 -1.46 9.52
N LEU A 32 0.00 -1.50 8.20
CA LEU A 32 -0.29 -2.74 7.50
C LEU A 32 0.87 -3.73 7.60
N VAL A 33 2.10 -3.23 7.47
CA VAL A 33 3.29 -4.09 7.59
C VAL A 33 3.37 -4.70 8.98
N LYS A 34 3.11 -3.91 10.02
CA LYS A 34 3.11 -4.44 11.38
C LYS A 34 2.03 -5.50 11.57
N LYS A 35 0.87 -5.27 10.96
CA LYS A 35 -0.27 -6.19 11.09
C LYS A 35 0.00 -7.50 10.38
N PHE A 36 0.64 -7.44 9.22
CA PHE A 36 0.90 -8.62 8.39
C PHE A 36 2.36 -9.04 8.37
N HIS A 37 3.12 -8.67 9.41
CA HIS A 37 4.54 -8.97 9.46
C HIS A 37 4.77 -10.48 9.38
N PRO A 38 5.71 -10.94 8.54
CA PRO A 38 5.93 -12.38 8.34
C PRO A 38 6.35 -13.12 9.61
N ASP A 39 7.03 -12.44 10.53
CA ASP A 39 7.44 -13.08 11.78
C ASP A 39 6.26 -13.51 12.62
N ARG A 40 5.18 -12.72 12.60
CA ARG A 40 3.98 -13.04 13.38
C ARG A 40 3.06 -14.00 12.67
N ASN A 41 3.08 -13.99 11.35
CA ASN A 41 2.16 -14.75 10.53
C ASN A 41 2.88 -15.76 9.65
N SER A 42 4.00 -16.28 10.15
CA SER A 42 4.78 -17.25 9.39
C SER A 42 3.95 -18.48 9.04
N GLY A 43 3.99 -18.86 7.78
CA GLY A 43 3.23 -20.01 7.31
C GLY A 43 1.85 -19.69 6.76
N ASN A 44 1.40 -18.44 6.87
CA ASN A 44 0.10 -18.04 6.34
C ASN A 44 0.28 -17.33 5.00
N LYS A 45 0.02 -18.06 3.92
CA LYS A 45 0.18 -17.52 2.57
C LYS A 45 -0.75 -16.36 2.28
N GLN A 46 -1.93 -16.36 2.88
CA GLN A 46 -2.89 -15.28 2.66
C GLN A 46 -2.31 -13.93 3.09
N PHE A 47 -1.64 -13.91 4.23
CA PHE A 47 -1.01 -12.68 4.71
C PHE A 47 0.19 -12.29 3.85
N GLU A 48 0.94 -13.26 3.37
CA GLU A 48 2.06 -12.99 2.47
C GLU A 48 1.58 -12.33 1.17
N ASP A 49 0.51 -12.87 0.59
CA ASP A 49 -0.06 -12.32 -0.64
C ASP A 49 -0.54 -10.90 -0.43
N LYS A 50 -1.23 -10.65 0.68
CA LYS A 50 -1.72 -9.30 1.00
C LYS A 50 -0.56 -8.33 1.19
N LEU A 51 0.45 -8.75 1.93
CA LEU A 51 1.63 -7.90 2.16
C LEU A 51 2.34 -7.58 0.85
N LYS A 52 2.43 -8.56 -0.03
CA LYS A 52 3.03 -8.36 -1.35
C LYS A 52 2.27 -7.32 -2.16
N LYS A 53 0.95 -7.42 -2.17
CA LYS A 53 0.11 -6.45 -2.88
C LYS A 53 0.26 -5.05 -2.28
N ILE A 54 0.26 -4.97 -0.96
CA ILE A 54 0.41 -3.71 -0.24
C ILE A 54 1.77 -3.07 -0.58
N THR A 55 2.83 -3.87 -0.59
CA THR A 55 4.16 -3.37 -0.93
C THR A 55 4.21 -2.85 -2.36
N LEU A 56 3.61 -3.57 -3.30
CA LEU A 56 3.54 -3.13 -4.68
C LEU A 56 2.77 -1.83 -4.82
N ALA A 57 1.63 -1.73 -4.13
CA ALA A 57 0.83 -0.52 -4.15
C ALA A 57 1.61 0.66 -3.57
N TYR A 58 2.30 0.43 -2.47
CA TYR A 58 3.12 1.46 -1.84
C TYR A 58 4.23 1.94 -2.78
N SER A 59 4.93 1.02 -3.43
CA SER A 59 5.97 1.38 -4.39
C SER A 59 5.41 2.21 -5.53
N HIS A 60 4.24 1.83 -6.04
CA HIS A 60 3.60 2.55 -7.11
C HIS A 60 3.24 3.98 -6.67
N LEU A 61 2.64 4.11 -5.49
CA LEU A 61 2.28 5.42 -4.96
C LEU A 61 3.52 6.26 -4.68
N LYS A 62 4.58 5.64 -4.21
CA LYS A 62 5.83 6.34 -3.98
C LYS A 62 6.36 6.96 -5.27
N LEU A 63 6.32 6.21 -6.36
CA LEU A 63 6.79 6.71 -7.64
C LEU A 63 5.99 7.90 -8.13
N ILE A 64 4.67 7.84 -8.03
CA ILE A 64 3.82 8.91 -8.54
C ILE A 64 3.75 10.13 -7.62
N MET A 65 3.89 9.94 -6.32
CA MET A 65 3.75 11.03 -5.35
C MET A 65 5.07 11.75 -5.07
N ILE A 66 6.18 11.06 -5.15
CA ILE A 66 7.50 11.65 -4.91
C ILE A 66 8.11 12.23 -6.19
N ARG A 67 7.65 11.73 -7.31
CA ARG A 67 8.18 12.12 -8.61
C ARG A 67 7.67 13.48 -9.04
N LYS A 68 8.19 14.53 -8.49
CA LYS A 68 7.87 15.88 -8.94
C LYS A 68 9.11 16.62 -9.37
#